data_290f5848513471611c64277bee9b7f1c
#
_entry.id   290f5848513471611c64277bee9b7f1c
#
_cell.length_a   1.000
_cell.length_b   1.000
_cell.length_c   1.000
_cell.angle_alpha   90.00
_cell.angle_beta   90.00
_cell.angle_gamma   90.00
#
_symmetry.space_group_name_H-M   'P 1'
#
loop_
_entity.id
_entity.type
_entity.pdbx_description
1 polymer ?
#
loop_
_entity_poly.entity_id
_entity_poly.type
_entity_poly.pdbx_seq_one_letter_code
_entity_poly.pdbx_strand_id
1 'polypeptide(L)'
;MANQRKLHIGTFLAGTGSNMASWRHPNAVPDAAINLEYYKGLTRKAEAAKLDFAFFGDGLYISEKSHPNFLNRFEPLTLLAALAMETSHIGLAATLSTTYS
;
A
#
# COMPACT_ATOMS: atom_id res chain seq x y z
N MET A 1 -33.43 8.01 8.50
CA MET A 1 -32.73 7.24 7.99
C MET A 1 -31.41 7.27 8.35
N ALA A 2 -31.04 8.04 8.71
CA ALA A 2 -29.75 8.25 8.98
C ALA A 2 -28.95 7.26 9.71
N ASN A 3 -29.45 6.36 10.39
CA ASN A 3 -28.66 5.51 11.27
C ASN A 3 -28.24 4.18 10.68
N GLN A 4 -28.14 4.10 9.37
CA GLN A 4 -27.60 2.90 8.77
C GLN A 4 -26.10 2.78 9.06
N ARG A 5 -25.72 1.68 9.69
CA ARG A 5 -24.33 1.36 9.90
C ARG A 5 -23.78 0.66 8.66
N LYS A 6 -22.61 1.09 8.21
CA LYS A 6 -21.94 0.51 7.07
C LYS A 6 -20.57 0.01 7.48
N LEU A 7 -20.15 -1.08 6.86
CA LEU A 7 -18.77 -1.50 7.01
C LEU A 7 -17.87 -0.63 6.13
N HIS A 8 -16.75 -0.27 6.68
CA HIS A 8 -15.71 0.40 5.92
C HIS A 8 -14.60 -0.60 5.66
N ILE A 9 -14.36 -0.90 4.40
CA ILE A 9 -13.43 -1.94 3.99
C ILE A 9 -12.27 -1.29 3.26
N GLY A 10 -11.07 -1.60 3.73
CA GLY A 10 -9.86 -1.12 3.09
C GLY A 10 -8.99 -2.25 2.61
N THR A 11 -7.93 -1.90 1.90
CA THR A 11 -6.93 -2.85 1.47
C THR A 11 -5.56 -2.41 1.96
N PHE A 12 -4.73 -3.39 2.30
CA PHE A 12 -3.33 -3.17 2.65
C PHE A 12 -2.48 -3.53 1.45
N LEU A 13 -1.82 -2.55 0.89
CA LEU A 13 -0.97 -2.76 -0.28
C LEU A 13 0.48 -2.90 0.14
N ALA A 14 1.10 -4.00 -0.25
CA ALA A 14 2.44 -4.35 0.21
C ALA A 14 3.23 -5.05 -0.90
N GLY A 15 3.64 -4.30 -1.91
CA GLY A 15 4.48 -4.81 -2.97
C GLY A 15 3.95 -6.11 -3.58
N THR A 16 4.74 -7.16 -3.47
CA THR A 16 4.39 -8.47 -4.02
C THR A 16 3.41 -9.27 -3.16
N GLY A 17 3.00 -8.72 -2.02
CA GLY A 17 2.05 -9.38 -1.12
C GLY A 17 2.58 -9.53 0.29
N SER A 18 1.73 -10.06 1.17
CA SER A 18 2.05 -10.17 2.60
C SER A 18 2.89 -11.40 2.94
N ASN A 19 2.88 -12.40 2.08
CA ASN A 19 3.68 -13.61 2.32
C ASN A 19 5.13 -13.36 1.93
N MET A 20 6.06 -13.83 2.75
CA MET A 20 7.49 -13.60 2.52
C MET A 20 8.00 -14.20 1.19
N ALA A 21 7.35 -15.24 0.70
CA ALA A 21 7.72 -15.88 -0.55
C ALA A 21 6.87 -15.46 -1.74
N SER A 22 6.01 -14.46 -1.59
CA SER A 22 5.08 -14.04 -2.66
C SER A 22 5.81 -13.64 -3.94
N TRP A 23 6.99 -13.05 -3.82
CA TRP A 23 7.77 -12.62 -4.99
C TRP A 23 8.20 -13.76 -5.90
N ARG A 24 8.18 -15.00 -5.39
CA ARG A 24 8.54 -16.19 -6.17
C ARG A 24 7.39 -16.75 -7.00
N HIS A 25 6.18 -16.26 -6.80
CA HIS A 25 5.03 -16.75 -7.55
C HIS A 25 5.19 -16.40 -9.03
N PRO A 26 4.84 -17.30 -9.96
CA PRO A 26 5.01 -17.05 -11.41
C PRO A 26 4.30 -15.78 -11.89
N ASN A 27 3.17 -15.43 -11.28
CA ASN A 27 2.39 -14.25 -11.66
C ASN A 27 2.74 -13.01 -10.84
N ALA A 28 3.74 -13.08 -9.98
CA ALA A 28 4.14 -11.93 -9.18
C ALA A 28 4.85 -10.90 -10.04
N VAL A 29 4.74 -9.62 -9.64
CA VAL A 29 5.53 -8.54 -10.21
C VAL A 29 6.76 -8.37 -9.33
N PRO A 30 7.96 -8.82 -9.77
CA PRO A 30 9.12 -8.89 -8.88
C PRO A 30 9.57 -7.55 -8.30
N ASP A 31 9.38 -6.46 -9.03
CA ASP A 31 9.75 -5.12 -8.60
C ASP A 31 8.58 -4.33 -8.02
N ALA A 32 7.50 -5.01 -7.62
CA ALA A 32 6.28 -4.33 -7.18
C ALA A 32 6.51 -3.32 -6.06
N ALA A 33 7.43 -3.61 -5.14
CA ALA A 33 7.69 -2.73 -4.00
C ALA A 33 8.22 -1.35 -4.41
N ILE A 34 8.81 -1.24 -5.59
CA ILE A 34 9.36 0.01 -6.12
C ILE A 34 8.79 0.37 -7.49
N ASN A 35 7.69 -0.24 -7.87
CA ASN A 35 7.05 0.00 -9.16
C ASN A 35 5.81 0.87 -8.96
N LEU A 36 5.94 2.16 -9.24
CA LEU A 36 4.85 3.11 -9.05
C LEU A 36 3.63 2.78 -9.91
N GLU A 37 3.84 2.35 -11.15
CA GLU A 37 2.72 1.98 -12.03
C GLU A 37 1.93 0.80 -11.49
N TYR A 38 2.61 -0.14 -10.84
CA TYR A 38 1.94 -1.26 -10.19
C TYR A 38 1.01 -0.78 -9.07
N TYR A 39 1.50 0.12 -8.20
CA TYR A 39 0.68 0.69 -7.13
C TYR A 39 -0.46 1.54 -7.68
N LYS A 40 -0.24 2.30 -8.74
CA LYS A 40 -1.31 3.05 -9.40
C LYS A 40 -2.41 2.11 -9.87
N GLY A 41 -2.04 1.02 -10.52
CA GLY A 41 -3.00 0.04 -11.02
C GLY A 41 -3.81 -0.60 -9.91
N LEU A 42 -3.15 -1.01 -8.82
CA LEU A 42 -3.83 -1.61 -7.67
C LEU A 42 -4.78 -0.61 -7.00
N THR A 43 -4.34 0.63 -6.84
CA THR A 43 -5.16 1.67 -6.20
C THR A 43 -6.39 1.99 -7.04
N ARG A 44 -6.24 2.06 -8.36
CA ARG A 44 -7.37 2.25 -9.25
C ARG A 44 -8.36 1.08 -9.20
N LYS A 45 -7.86 -0.16 -9.09
CA LYS A 45 -8.72 -1.32 -8.93
C LYS A 45 -9.47 -1.28 -7.61
N ALA A 46 -8.81 -0.88 -6.53
CA ALA A 46 -9.46 -0.73 -5.24
C ALA A 46 -10.55 0.34 -5.28
N GLU A 47 -10.29 1.47 -5.93
CA GLU A 47 -11.27 2.52 -6.09
C GLU A 47 -12.46 2.06 -6.95
N ALA A 48 -12.21 1.35 -8.04
CA ALA A 48 -13.25 0.81 -8.89
C ALA A 48 -14.10 -0.22 -8.17
N ALA A 49 -13.51 -0.97 -7.24
CA ALA A 49 -14.22 -1.93 -6.40
C ALA A 49 -14.96 -1.25 -5.25
N LYS A 50 -14.87 0.07 -5.12
CA LYS A 50 -15.52 0.88 -4.09
C LYS A 50 -15.04 0.55 -2.68
N LEU A 51 -13.78 0.19 -2.54
CA LEU A 51 -13.17 0.09 -1.23
C LEU A 51 -13.02 1.48 -0.63
N ASP A 52 -13.16 1.57 0.69
CA ASP A 52 -13.16 2.85 1.37
C ASP A 52 -11.78 3.47 1.47
N PHE A 53 -10.74 2.65 1.63
CA PHE A 53 -9.38 3.18 1.73
C PHE A 53 -8.33 2.16 1.30
N ALA A 54 -7.16 2.67 0.96
CA ALA A 54 -5.93 1.89 0.78
C ALA A 54 -4.94 2.32 1.86
N PHE A 55 -4.32 1.34 2.52
CA PHE A 55 -3.38 1.57 3.61
C PHE A 55 -1.99 1.09 3.23
N PHE A 56 -1.00 1.90 3.59
CA PHE A 56 0.41 1.58 3.35
C PHE A 56 1.16 1.67 4.67
N GLY A 57 1.76 0.55 5.09
CA GLY A 57 2.57 0.51 6.28
C GLY A 57 4.02 0.86 6.00
N ASP A 58 4.74 1.27 7.04
CA ASP A 58 6.16 1.53 6.95
C ASP A 58 6.87 1.03 8.21
N GLY A 59 8.15 0.75 8.07
CA GLY A 59 9.03 0.42 9.17
C GLY A 59 10.22 1.37 9.15
N LEU A 60 10.56 1.87 10.31
CA LEU A 60 11.64 2.85 10.46
C LEU A 60 12.98 2.22 10.82
N TYR A 61 12.99 0.92 11.01
CA TYR A 61 14.18 0.17 11.36
C TYR A 61 14.44 -0.93 10.35
N ILE A 62 15.65 -0.99 9.85
CA ILE A 62 16.11 -2.10 9.01
C ILE A 62 17.44 -2.59 9.53
N SER A 63 17.72 -3.86 9.32
CA SER A 63 18.99 -4.47 9.67
C SER A 63 19.39 -5.45 8.57
N GLU A 64 20.60 -5.94 8.64
CA GLU A 64 21.07 -6.94 7.69
C GLU A 64 20.29 -8.25 7.79
N LYS A 65 19.55 -8.45 8.89
CA LYS A 65 18.68 -9.62 9.07
C LYS A 65 17.25 -9.39 8.59
N SER A 66 16.92 -8.19 8.14
CA SER A 66 15.58 -7.89 7.66
C SER A 66 15.32 -8.59 6.34
N HIS A 67 14.08 -9.04 6.15
CA HIS A 67 13.68 -9.62 4.87
C HIS A 67 13.78 -8.58 3.76
N PRO A 68 14.20 -8.95 2.54
CA PRO A 68 14.33 -7.99 1.44
C PRO A 68 13.11 -7.12 1.17
N ASN A 69 11.91 -7.61 1.45
CA ASN A 69 10.69 -6.81 1.30
C ASN A 69 10.67 -5.57 2.20
N PHE A 70 11.43 -5.57 3.28
CA PHE A 70 11.50 -4.42 4.18
C PHE A 70 12.64 -3.46 3.82
N LEU A 71 13.52 -3.85 2.90
CA LEU A 71 14.68 -3.06 2.53
C LEU A 71 14.44 -2.17 1.31
N ASN A 72 13.46 -2.52 0.50
CA ASN A 72 13.27 -1.88 -0.79
C ASN A 72 11.79 -1.60 -1.03
N ARG A 73 11.36 -0.39 -0.69
CA ARG A 73 9.98 0.03 -0.86
C ARG A 73 9.88 1.55 -0.85
N PHE A 74 8.76 2.06 -1.35
CA PHE A 74 8.51 3.50 -1.33
C PHE A 74 8.20 3.98 0.09
N GLU A 75 8.54 5.23 0.34
CA GLU A 75 8.12 5.92 1.54
C GLU A 75 6.60 6.21 1.44
N PRO A 76 5.80 5.86 2.47
CA PRO A 76 4.34 5.89 2.33
C PRO A 76 3.74 7.26 2.03
N LEU A 77 4.17 8.32 2.71
CA LEU A 77 3.54 9.63 2.50
C LEU A 77 3.78 10.17 1.10
N THR A 78 4.99 10.03 0.58
CA THR A 78 5.30 10.48 -0.78
C THR A 78 4.62 9.60 -1.82
N LEU A 79 4.50 8.30 -1.54
CA LEU A 79 3.75 7.40 -2.40
C LEU A 79 2.28 7.80 -2.46
N LEU A 80 1.67 8.11 -1.31
CA LEU A 80 0.28 8.55 -1.28
C LEU A 80 0.06 9.85 -2.04
N ALA A 81 1.01 10.76 -1.95
CA ALA A 81 0.91 12.02 -2.71
C ALA A 81 0.85 11.75 -4.21
N ALA A 82 1.64 10.80 -4.70
CA ALA A 82 1.60 10.40 -6.11
C ALA A 82 0.29 9.71 -6.47
N LEU A 83 -0.19 8.81 -5.62
CA LEU A 83 -1.42 8.08 -5.86
C LEU A 83 -2.66 8.96 -5.78
N ALA A 84 -2.62 10.03 -4.98
CA ALA A 84 -3.73 10.95 -4.87
C ALA A 84 -4.05 11.63 -6.20
N MET A 85 -3.07 11.80 -7.06
CA MET A 85 -3.27 12.38 -8.39
C MET A 85 -4.01 11.42 -9.33
N GLU A 86 -4.02 10.14 -9.02
CA GLU A 86 -4.59 9.10 -9.87
C GLU A 86 -5.96 8.61 -9.38
N THR A 87 -6.43 9.11 -8.24
CA THR A 87 -7.67 8.65 -7.62
C THR A 87 -8.60 9.82 -7.32
N SER A 88 -9.89 9.53 -7.13
CA SER A 88 -10.91 10.57 -6.91
C SER A 88 -11.67 10.38 -5.60
N HIS A 89 -11.89 9.14 -5.18
CA HIS A 89 -12.80 8.88 -4.07
C HIS A 89 -12.22 8.03 -2.95
N ILE A 90 -11.24 7.17 -3.26
CA ILE A 90 -10.70 6.25 -2.26
C ILE A 90 -9.87 7.03 -1.23
N GLY A 91 -10.02 6.67 0.05
CA GLY A 91 -9.16 7.20 1.10
C GLY A 91 -7.76 6.61 1.01
N LEU A 92 -6.76 7.42 1.33
CA LEU A 92 -5.37 6.98 1.34
C LEU A 92 -4.82 7.16 2.75
N ALA A 93 -4.32 6.09 3.33
CA ALA A 93 -3.84 6.07 4.71
C ALA A 93 -2.42 5.53 4.78
N ALA A 94 -1.59 6.11 5.61
CA ALA A 94 -0.20 5.70 5.75
C ALA A 94 0.27 5.77 7.19
N THR A 95 1.30 4.99 7.48
CA THR A 95 2.00 5.07 8.75
C THR A 95 2.95 6.25 8.75
N LEU A 96 2.93 7.00 9.85
CA LEU A 96 3.88 8.09 10.10
C LEU A 96 4.30 8.04 11.56
N SER A 97 5.62 7.99 11.80
CA SER A 97 6.13 8.05 13.16
C SER A 97 6.46 9.49 13.52
N THR A 98 6.02 9.92 14.70
CA THR A 98 6.37 11.25 15.22
C THR A 98 7.74 11.27 15.89
N THR A 99 8.38 10.10 16.04
CA THR A 99 9.69 10.00 16.67
C THR A 99 10.82 10.17 15.67
N TYR A 100 10.71 9.56 14.49
CA TYR A 100 11.78 9.53 13.50
C TYR A 100 11.45 10.21 12.17
N SER A 101 10.24 10.65 12.00
CA SER A 101 9.80 11.27 10.74
C SER A 101 9.82 12.80 10.78
#